data_f8c2c2e3a39ad2a13f09bd8642ae1ca4
#
_entry.id   f8c2c2e3a39ad2a13f09bd8642ae1ca4
#
_cell.length_a   1.000
_cell.length_b   1.000
_cell.length_c   1.000
_cell.angle_alpha   90.00
_cell.angle_beta   90.00
_cell.angle_gamma   90.00
#
_symmetry.space_group_name_H-M   'P 1'
#
loop_
_entity.id
_entity.type
_entity.pdbx_description
1 polymer ?
#
loop_
_entity_poly.entity_id
_entity_poly.type
_entity_poly.pdbx_seq_one_letter_code
_entity_poly.pdbx_strand_id
1 'polypeptide(L)'
;MKPAAFQYHRAHSVAQAVDLLAELGEDAKIIAGGQSLVAMMNFRLARPTSLIDVSGITDLRYVDRDQTLTIGALTTHYDIERTFKPVLSEGYAVISDAMQWVGHLPIRTRGTIGGSIAHADATAEWCLLTVLLDAEIVVASTRGERTIAASEFFFGLYTTALEYDEMIVAVRFPRPAPHAVLTEYAQRHGDFAVVAVAADLDVTDGEVVSGRVALGGVSPIPIVSATARAFLDSAGPMTVDLAERCATDTVSALEFDEVDAPGGTDYLRGLTHHLLVTALLRAAAHESVAA
;
A
#
# COMPACT_ATOMS: atom_id res chain seq x y z
N MET A 1 3.97 -25.56 9.82
CA MET A 1 3.29 -26.64 9.08
C MET A 1 3.87 -26.70 7.67
N LYS A 2 3.54 -27.74 6.88
CA LYS A 2 3.96 -27.80 5.47
C LYS A 2 2.78 -27.40 4.59
N PRO A 3 3.01 -26.70 3.45
CA PRO A 3 1.98 -26.41 2.47
C PRO A 3 1.37 -27.70 1.88
N ALA A 4 0.21 -27.60 1.24
CA ALA A 4 -0.30 -28.64 0.35
C ALA A 4 0.68 -28.85 -0.81
N ALA A 5 0.60 -30.00 -1.47
CA ALA A 5 1.39 -30.25 -2.68
C ALA A 5 0.95 -29.30 -3.79
N PHE A 6 1.90 -28.79 -4.56
CA PHE A 6 1.67 -27.91 -5.71
C PHE A 6 2.68 -28.21 -6.83
N GLN A 7 2.37 -27.81 -8.04
CA GLN A 7 3.30 -27.78 -9.15
C GLN A 7 4.03 -26.43 -9.15
N TYR A 8 5.29 -26.42 -9.60
CA TYR A 8 6.11 -25.22 -9.67
C TYR A 8 6.51 -24.93 -11.11
N HIS A 9 6.19 -23.73 -11.56
CA HIS A 9 6.53 -23.20 -12.87
C HIS A 9 7.36 -21.95 -12.70
N ARG A 10 8.37 -21.75 -13.54
CA ARG A 10 9.18 -20.54 -13.54
C ARG A 10 8.96 -19.79 -14.83
N ALA A 11 8.47 -18.55 -14.74
CA ALA A 11 8.33 -17.65 -15.87
C ALA A 11 9.57 -16.75 -16.02
N HIS A 12 9.98 -16.55 -17.26
CA HIS A 12 11.13 -15.71 -17.62
C HIS A 12 10.73 -14.39 -18.31
N SER A 13 9.44 -14.22 -18.58
CA SER A 13 8.86 -13.00 -19.15
C SER A 13 7.43 -12.82 -18.66
N VAL A 14 6.89 -11.60 -18.79
CA VAL A 14 5.47 -11.30 -18.53
C VAL A 14 4.58 -12.15 -19.42
N ALA A 15 4.89 -12.24 -20.72
CA ALA A 15 4.11 -13.05 -21.66
C ALA A 15 4.00 -14.51 -21.19
N GLN A 16 5.12 -15.13 -20.81
CA GLN A 16 5.11 -16.50 -20.30
C GLN A 16 4.31 -16.64 -18.99
N ALA A 17 4.37 -15.64 -18.11
CA ALA A 17 3.63 -15.69 -16.84
C ALA A 17 2.12 -15.62 -17.05
N VAL A 18 1.64 -14.75 -17.94
CA VAL A 18 0.20 -14.63 -18.24
C VAL A 18 -0.32 -15.82 -19.08
N ASP A 19 0.49 -16.37 -19.96
CA ASP A 19 0.15 -17.62 -20.68
C ASP A 19 -0.05 -18.78 -19.69
N LEU A 20 0.85 -18.93 -18.70
CA LEU A 20 0.73 -19.94 -17.66
C LEU A 20 -0.49 -19.71 -16.76
N LEU A 21 -0.81 -18.45 -16.41
CA LEU A 21 -2.02 -18.12 -15.64
C LEU A 21 -3.28 -18.55 -16.42
N ALA A 22 -3.36 -18.21 -17.70
CA ALA A 22 -4.49 -18.58 -18.56
C ALA A 22 -4.63 -20.11 -18.75
N GLU A 23 -3.50 -20.83 -18.87
CA GLU A 23 -3.46 -22.28 -19.04
C GLU A 23 -3.86 -23.02 -17.73
N LEU A 24 -3.31 -22.59 -16.59
CA LEU A 24 -3.46 -23.28 -15.31
C LEU A 24 -4.74 -22.87 -14.54
N GLY A 25 -5.35 -21.73 -14.90
CA GLY A 25 -6.64 -21.29 -14.39
C GLY A 25 -6.61 -20.77 -12.94
N GLU A 26 -7.78 -20.69 -12.31
CA GLU A 26 -8.01 -20.01 -11.03
C GLU A 26 -7.22 -20.59 -9.86
N ASP A 27 -6.86 -21.86 -9.91
CA ASP A 27 -6.09 -22.54 -8.85
C ASP A 27 -4.59 -22.25 -8.92
N ALA A 28 -4.12 -21.53 -9.94
CA ALA A 28 -2.75 -21.06 -10.04
C ALA A 28 -2.56 -19.74 -9.28
N LYS A 29 -1.37 -19.55 -8.70
CA LYS A 29 -0.99 -18.28 -8.05
C LYS A 29 0.41 -17.85 -8.43
N ILE A 30 0.57 -16.56 -8.68
CA ILE A 30 1.88 -15.94 -8.85
C ILE A 30 2.61 -15.91 -7.51
N ILE A 31 3.90 -16.25 -7.54
CA ILE A 31 4.82 -16.01 -6.44
C ILE A 31 5.93 -15.07 -6.90
N ALA A 32 6.02 -13.90 -6.26
CA ALA A 32 7.09 -12.92 -6.42
C ALA A 32 8.10 -13.08 -5.26
N GLY A 33 8.02 -12.22 -4.23
CA GLY A 33 8.85 -12.34 -3.02
C GLY A 33 8.47 -13.48 -2.08
N GLY A 34 7.24 -13.97 -2.14
CA GLY A 34 6.71 -15.07 -1.35
C GLY A 34 6.45 -14.75 0.14
N GLN A 35 6.60 -13.50 0.56
CA GLN A 35 6.61 -13.12 1.98
C GLN A 35 5.24 -13.26 2.66
N SER A 36 4.15 -13.08 1.94
CA SER A 36 2.79 -13.34 2.42
C SER A 36 2.31 -14.72 1.98
N LEU A 37 2.41 -15.05 0.69
CA LEU A 37 1.83 -16.27 0.12
C LEU A 37 2.39 -17.56 0.76
N VAL A 38 3.71 -17.64 0.99
CA VAL A 38 4.32 -18.83 1.59
C VAL A 38 3.83 -19.06 3.04
N ALA A 39 3.66 -17.98 3.80
CA ALA A 39 3.09 -18.06 5.14
C ALA A 39 1.65 -18.58 5.09
N MET A 40 0.81 -18.02 4.23
CA MET A 40 -0.57 -18.47 4.02
C MET A 40 -0.64 -19.96 3.59
N MET A 41 0.25 -20.38 2.71
CA MET A 41 0.35 -21.77 2.29
C MET A 41 0.78 -22.70 3.43
N ASN A 42 1.72 -22.28 4.29
CA ASN A 42 2.15 -23.06 5.46
C ASN A 42 1.02 -23.26 6.47
N PHE A 43 0.15 -22.27 6.64
CA PHE A 43 -1.08 -22.36 7.45
C PHE A 43 -2.24 -23.00 6.70
N ARG A 44 -2.06 -23.32 5.40
CA ARG A 44 -3.09 -23.85 4.51
C ARG A 44 -4.30 -22.94 4.33
N LEU A 45 -4.13 -21.65 4.53
CA LEU A 45 -5.12 -20.61 4.20
C LEU A 45 -5.19 -20.42 2.67
N ALA A 46 -4.04 -20.51 1.98
CA ALA A 46 -3.97 -20.60 0.53
C ALA A 46 -3.49 -22.02 0.12
N ARG A 47 -4.14 -22.61 -0.88
CA ARG A 47 -3.85 -23.97 -1.36
C ARG A 47 -3.81 -24.01 -2.89
N PRO A 48 -2.95 -23.22 -3.54
CA PRO A 48 -2.85 -23.26 -4.99
C PRO A 48 -2.38 -24.64 -5.44
N THR A 49 -2.88 -25.10 -6.59
CA THR A 49 -2.40 -26.32 -7.22
C THR A 49 -1.13 -26.07 -8.01
N SER A 50 -0.89 -24.82 -8.43
CA SER A 50 0.28 -24.42 -9.19
C SER A 50 0.81 -23.06 -8.69
N LEU A 51 2.15 -22.94 -8.62
CA LEU A 51 2.84 -21.68 -8.39
C LEU A 51 3.60 -21.27 -9.62
N ILE A 52 3.43 -20.01 -10.04
CA ILE A 52 4.15 -19.38 -11.14
C ILE A 52 5.14 -18.39 -10.54
N ASP A 53 6.42 -18.78 -10.50
CA ASP A 53 7.49 -17.93 -10.00
C ASP A 53 7.90 -16.90 -11.05
N VAL A 54 7.66 -15.63 -10.71
CA VAL A 54 7.99 -14.46 -11.55
C VAL A 54 9.23 -13.72 -11.04
N SER A 55 9.85 -14.16 -9.96
CA SER A 55 10.97 -13.47 -9.31
C SER A 55 12.19 -13.26 -10.22
N GLY A 56 12.28 -14.01 -11.31
CA GLY A 56 13.35 -13.90 -12.31
C GLY A 56 13.10 -12.89 -13.43
N ILE A 57 11.94 -12.24 -13.48
CA ILE A 57 11.62 -11.26 -14.55
C ILE A 57 12.22 -9.89 -14.12
N THR A 58 13.49 -9.68 -14.49
CA THR A 58 14.26 -8.49 -14.07
C THR A 58 13.72 -7.19 -14.64
N ASP A 59 13.07 -7.26 -15.80
CA ASP A 59 12.50 -6.10 -16.50
C ASP A 59 11.36 -5.42 -15.71
N LEU A 60 10.82 -6.08 -14.69
CA LEU A 60 9.85 -5.52 -13.77
C LEU A 60 10.46 -4.95 -12.47
N ARG A 61 11.80 -4.77 -12.42
CA ARG A 61 12.54 -4.18 -11.29
C ARG A 61 13.12 -2.83 -11.70
N TYR A 62 12.32 -1.79 -11.62
CA TYR A 62 12.74 -0.44 -11.99
C TYR A 62 11.93 0.62 -11.24
N VAL A 63 12.47 1.81 -11.21
CA VAL A 63 11.78 3.06 -10.88
C VAL A 63 12.12 4.03 -11.99
N ASP A 64 11.10 4.46 -12.71
CA ASP A 64 11.20 5.46 -13.77
C ASP A 64 10.42 6.70 -13.39
N ARG A 65 11.04 7.86 -13.60
CA ARG A 65 10.46 9.15 -13.30
C ARG A 65 10.65 10.08 -14.50
N ASP A 66 9.62 10.21 -15.30
CA ASP A 66 9.52 11.22 -16.35
C ASP A 66 8.43 12.24 -15.97
N GLN A 67 7.26 12.20 -16.57
CA GLN A 67 6.11 13.03 -16.18
C GLN A 67 5.37 12.48 -14.98
N THR A 68 5.39 11.17 -14.80
CA THR A 68 4.84 10.41 -13.69
C THR A 68 5.91 9.52 -13.08
N LEU A 69 5.73 9.13 -11.82
CA LEU A 69 6.55 8.08 -11.21
C LEU A 69 5.96 6.72 -11.55
N THR A 70 6.75 5.84 -12.17
CA THR A 70 6.37 4.45 -12.45
C THR A 70 7.31 3.50 -11.72
N ILE A 71 6.75 2.54 -10.99
CA ILE A 71 7.50 1.52 -10.26
C ILE A 71 7.11 0.15 -10.79
N GLY A 72 8.10 -0.61 -11.28
CA GLY A 72 7.88 -1.98 -11.74
C GLY A 72 7.49 -2.93 -10.60
N ALA A 73 6.56 -3.84 -10.86
CA ALA A 73 5.90 -4.65 -9.85
C ALA A 73 6.83 -5.56 -9.02
N LEU A 74 7.99 -5.92 -9.55
CA LEU A 74 8.98 -6.77 -8.86
C LEU A 74 10.09 -5.97 -8.17
N THR A 75 10.00 -4.63 -8.14
CA THR A 75 10.91 -3.79 -7.35
C THR A 75 10.71 -4.11 -5.88
N THR A 76 11.81 -4.43 -5.18
CA THR A 76 11.76 -4.85 -3.79
C THR A 76 11.60 -3.64 -2.85
N HIS A 77 11.04 -3.85 -1.68
CA HIS A 77 10.97 -2.80 -0.66
C HIS A 77 12.36 -2.26 -0.31
N TYR A 78 13.37 -3.15 -0.29
CA TYR A 78 14.76 -2.76 -0.04
C TYR A 78 15.32 -1.86 -1.14
N ASP A 79 15.04 -2.16 -2.40
CA ASP A 79 15.49 -1.32 -3.52
C ASP A 79 14.84 0.06 -3.47
N ILE A 80 13.56 0.14 -3.11
CA ILE A 80 12.84 1.41 -2.89
C ILE A 80 13.49 2.19 -1.74
N GLU A 81 13.73 1.53 -0.60
CA GLU A 81 14.31 2.15 0.60
C GLU A 81 15.74 2.69 0.37
N ARG A 82 16.53 2.01 -0.46
CA ARG A 82 17.97 2.25 -0.59
C ARG A 82 18.40 2.71 -1.97
N THR A 83 18.14 1.89 -2.98
CA THR A 83 18.67 2.11 -4.34
C THR A 83 17.99 3.27 -5.03
N PHE A 84 16.66 3.34 -4.92
CA PHE A 84 15.85 4.34 -5.61
C PHE A 84 15.46 5.54 -4.73
N LYS A 85 15.89 5.60 -3.48
CA LYS A 85 15.63 6.73 -2.58
C LYS A 85 16.00 8.10 -3.21
N PRO A 86 17.13 8.26 -3.90
CA PRO A 86 17.45 9.55 -4.54
C PRO A 86 16.44 9.99 -5.61
N VAL A 87 15.88 9.05 -6.38
CA VAL A 87 14.86 9.34 -7.41
C VAL A 87 13.55 9.77 -6.77
N LEU A 88 13.23 9.23 -5.58
CA LEU A 88 11.98 9.47 -4.85
C LEU A 88 12.03 10.73 -3.98
N SER A 89 13.23 11.27 -3.68
CA SER A 89 13.42 12.37 -2.73
C SER A 89 12.66 13.65 -3.11
N GLU A 90 12.43 13.89 -4.40
CA GLU A 90 11.70 15.06 -4.86
C GLU A 90 10.22 14.71 -5.08
N GLY A 91 9.37 14.98 -4.09
CA GLY A 91 7.92 14.86 -4.19
C GLY A 91 7.36 13.46 -3.99
N TYR A 92 8.19 12.44 -3.75
CA TYR A 92 7.75 11.07 -3.49
C TYR A 92 8.47 10.44 -2.27
N ALA A 93 9.04 11.28 -1.40
CA ALA A 93 9.82 10.82 -0.25
C ALA A 93 9.06 9.84 0.65
N VAL A 94 7.74 10.05 0.83
CA VAL A 94 6.86 9.16 1.60
C VAL A 94 6.97 7.69 1.16
N ILE A 95 7.17 7.43 -0.13
CA ILE A 95 7.28 6.07 -0.67
C ILE A 95 8.54 5.37 -0.12
N SER A 96 9.69 6.04 -0.14
CA SER A 96 10.92 5.45 0.41
C SER A 96 10.89 5.39 1.95
N ASP A 97 10.30 6.40 2.57
CA ASP A 97 10.25 6.51 4.03
C ASP A 97 9.28 5.49 4.65
N ALA A 98 8.19 5.16 3.97
CA ALA A 98 7.27 4.12 4.41
C ALA A 98 7.92 2.72 4.46
N MET A 99 8.95 2.47 3.64
CA MET A 99 9.58 1.14 3.58
C MET A 99 10.23 0.68 4.87
N GLN A 100 10.61 1.59 5.77
CA GLN A 100 11.14 1.24 7.08
C GLN A 100 10.13 0.51 7.96
N TRP A 101 8.83 0.72 7.72
CA TRP A 101 7.74 0.08 8.45
C TRP A 101 7.45 -1.32 7.92
N VAL A 102 7.71 -1.58 6.63
CA VAL A 102 7.45 -2.86 5.97
C VAL A 102 8.31 -3.97 6.56
N GLY A 103 7.79 -4.70 7.52
CA GLY A 103 8.42 -5.88 8.08
C GLY A 103 9.89 -5.69 8.50
N HIS A 104 10.64 -6.78 8.49
CA HIS A 104 12.07 -6.79 8.78
C HIS A 104 12.92 -6.86 7.51
N LEU A 105 14.21 -6.55 7.60
CA LEU A 105 15.13 -6.57 6.45
C LEU A 105 15.03 -7.84 5.58
N PRO A 106 14.94 -9.07 6.11
CA PRO A 106 14.76 -10.26 5.27
C PRO A 106 13.46 -10.25 4.46
N ILE A 107 12.40 -9.61 4.97
CA ILE A 107 11.13 -9.43 4.27
C ILE A 107 11.32 -8.40 3.16
N ARG A 108 11.92 -7.24 3.48
CA ARG A 108 12.13 -6.15 2.50
C ARG A 108 13.02 -6.53 1.34
N THR A 109 14.04 -7.37 1.54
CA THR A 109 14.94 -7.82 0.46
C THR A 109 14.28 -8.76 -0.55
N ARG A 110 13.10 -9.28 -0.26
CA ARG A 110 12.35 -10.20 -1.13
C ARG A 110 10.96 -9.71 -1.49
N GLY A 111 10.24 -9.10 -0.53
CA GLY A 111 8.92 -8.54 -0.75
C GLY A 111 8.96 -7.44 -1.81
N THR A 112 7.91 -7.36 -2.63
CA THR A 112 7.84 -6.47 -3.79
C THR A 112 6.57 -5.62 -3.73
N ILE A 113 6.59 -4.44 -4.36
CA ILE A 113 5.43 -3.56 -4.45
C ILE A 113 4.21 -4.29 -5.03
N GLY A 114 4.36 -4.97 -6.16
CA GLY A 114 3.24 -5.70 -6.79
C GLY A 114 2.73 -6.84 -5.92
N GLY A 115 3.63 -7.53 -5.21
CA GLY A 115 3.24 -8.60 -4.28
C GLY A 115 2.44 -8.09 -3.08
N SER A 116 2.81 -6.94 -2.51
CA SER A 116 2.07 -6.30 -1.41
C SER A 116 0.68 -5.85 -1.85
N ILE A 117 0.58 -5.17 -3.00
CA ILE A 117 -0.70 -4.68 -3.54
C ILE A 117 -1.62 -5.84 -3.94
N ALA A 118 -1.09 -6.90 -4.57
CA ALA A 118 -1.87 -8.08 -4.92
C ALA A 118 -2.35 -8.88 -3.69
N HIS A 119 -1.62 -8.80 -2.58
CA HIS A 119 -2.03 -9.40 -1.31
C HIS A 119 -3.19 -8.66 -0.66
N ALA A 120 -3.28 -7.35 -0.89
CA ALA A 120 -4.39 -6.48 -0.46
C ALA A 120 -4.68 -6.53 1.05
N ASP A 121 -3.65 -6.56 1.88
CA ASP A 121 -3.82 -6.30 3.31
C ASP A 121 -4.14 -4.82 3.50
N ALA A 122 -5.25 -4.50 4.17
CA ALA A 122 -5.71 -3.13 4.37
C ALA A 122 -4.74 -2.28 5.22
N THR A 123 -3.86 -2.92 5.99
CA THR A 123 -2.85 -2.26 6.82
C THR A 123 -1.50 -2.14 6.13
N ALA A 124 -1.34 -2.74 4.94
CA ALA A 124 -0.10 -2.67 4.21
C ALA A 124 0.16 -1.25 3.68
N GLU A 125 1.35 -0.75 3.88
CA GLU A 125 1.79 0.60 3.54
C GLU A 125 1.60 0.90 2.04
N TRP A 126 1.84 -0.09 1.17
CA TRP A 126 1.62 0.07 -0.27
C TRP A 126 0.15 0.23 -0.64
N CYS A 127 -0.75 -0.52 0.00
CA CYS A 127 -2.17 -0.39 -0.24
C CYS A 127 -2.65 1.01 0.17
N LEU A 128 -2.17 1.50 1.31
CA LEU A 128 -2.49 2.83 1.82
C LEU A 128 -1.93 3.94 0.92
N LEU A 129 -0.66 3.85 0.52
CA LEU A 129 -0.02 4.84 -0.35
C LEU A 129 -0.65 4.88 -1.74
N THR A 130 -1.07 3.73 -2.29
CA THR A 130 -1.72 3.72 -3.61
C THR A 130 -3.04 4.49 -3.61
N VAL A 131 -3.89 4.32 -2.59
CA VAL A 131 -5.16 5.06 -2.51
C VAL A 131 -4.96 6.53 -2.12
N LEU A 132 -3.96 6.86 -1.29
CA LEU A 132 -3.63 8.25 -0.94
C LEU A 132 -3.20 9.04 -2.17
N LEU A 133 -2.31 8.46 -2.99
CA LEU A 133 -1.62 9.14 -4.08
C LEU A 133 -2.33 8.95 -5.44
N ASP A 134 -3.57 8.46 -5.46
CA ASP A 134 -4.35 8.18 -6.68
C ASP A 134 -3.60 7.31 -7.69
N ALA A 135 -2.90 6.29 -7.20
CA ALA A 135 -2.09 5.46 -8.06
C ALA A 135 -2.93 4.68 -9.09
N GLU A 136 -2.29 4.38 -10.20
CA GLU A 136 -2.79 3.52 -11.26
C GLU A 136 -2.04 2.19 -11.22
N ILE A 137 -2.77 1.09 -11.10
CA ILE A 137 -2.22 -0.26 -11.07
C ILE A 137 -2.30 -0.83 -12.49
N VAL A 138 -1.14 -1.06 -13.11
CA VAL A 138 -1.05 -1.64 -14.45
C VAL A 138 -0.98 -3.14 -14.35
N VAL A 139 -1.91 -3.82 -14.99
CA VAL A 139 -2.02 -5.28 -15.01
C VAL A 139 -1.92 -5.81 -16.42
N ALA A 140 -1.35 -6.98 -16.57
CA ALA A 140 -1.20 -7.69 -17.85
C ALA A 140 -1.92 -9.04 -17.83
N SER A 141 -2.47 -9.41 -18.97
CA SER A 141 -3.04 -10.72 -19.27
C SER A 141 -2.76 -11.12 -20.73
N THR A 142 -3.23 -12.26 -21.18
CA THR A 142 -3.18 -12.64 -22.60
C THR A 142 -4.01 -11.72 -23.51
N ARG A 143 -4.92 -10.91 -22.93
CA ARG A 143 -5.71 -9.88 -23.64
C ARG A 143 -4.96 -8.56 -23.84
N GLY A 144 -3.78 -8.41 -23.25
CA GLY A 144 -2.98 -7.19 -23.21
C GLY A 144 -2.94 -6.56 -21.82
N GLU A 145 -2.54 -5.31 -21.76
CA GLU A 145 -2.48 -4.52 -20.51
C GLU A 145 -3.75 -3.69 -20.33
N ARG A 146 -4.15 -3.52 -19.07
CA ARG A 146 -5.14 -2.53 -18.64
C ARG A 146 -4.68 -1.82 -17.38
N THR A 147 -5.25 -0.66 -17.09
CA THR A 147 -4.98 0.13 -15.91
C THR A 147 -6.22 0.15 -15.02
N ILE A 148 -6.01 -0.02 -13.71
CA ILE A 148 -7.06 0.03 -12.70
C ILE A 148 -6.69 1.15 -11.73
N ALA A 149 -7.61 2.08 -11.48
CA ALA A 149 -7.42 3.10 -10.45
C ALA A 149 -7.35 2.46 -9.06
N ALA A 150 -6.47 2.94 -8.18
CA ALA A 150 -6.35 2.40 -6.82
C ALA A 150 -7.66 2.48 -6.03
N SER A 151 -8.50 3.49 -6.30
CA SER A 151 -9.84 3.64 -5.72
C SER A 151 -10.83 2.55 -6.11
N GLU A 152 -10.54 1.81 -7.18
CA GLU A 152 -11.36 0.73 -7.73
C GLU A 152 -10.67 -0.64 -7.62
N PHE A 153 -9.53 -0.71 -6.92
CA PHE A 153 -8.71 -1.92 -6.89
C PHE A 153 -9.02 -2.84 -5.71
N PHE A 154 -9.34 -2.28 -4.53
CA PHE A 154 -9.58 -3.05 -3.30
C PHE A 154 -11.07 -3.20 -3.04
N PHE A 155 -11.58 -4.44 -2.94
CA PHE A 155 -13.01 -4.71 -2.76
C PHE A 155 -13.36 -5.29 -1.38
N GLY A 156 -12.40 -5.84 -0.67
CA GLY A 156 -12.62 -6.48 0.63
C GLY A 156 -11.33 -7.09 1.17
N LEU A 157 -11.45 -7.82 2.26
CA LEU A 157 -10.32 -8.46 2.91
C LEU A 157 -9.60 -9.41 1.93
N TYR A 158 -8.36 -9.09 1.61
CA TYR A 158 -7.51 -9.82 0.65
C TYR A 158 -8.15 -10.00 -0.74
N THR A 159 -9.02 -9.06 -1.14
CA THR A 159 -9.76 -9.14 -2.41
C THR A 159 -9.50 -7.93 -3.28
N THR A 160 -9.10 -8.17 -4.52
CA THR A 160 -8.73 -7.14 -5.50
C THR A 160 -9.53 -7.26 -6.80
N ALA A 161 -9.41 -6.24 -7.65
CA ALA A 161 -9.96 -6.20 -9.01
C ALA A 161 -9.17 -7.04 -10.04
N LEU A 162 -8.14 -7.78 -9.61
CA LEU A 162 -7.41 -8.69 -10.48
C LEU A 162 -8.31 -9.85 -10.91
N GLU A 163 -8.37 -10.11 -12.21
CA GLU A 163 -8.89 -11.36 -12.72
C GLU A 163 -7.88 -12.49 -12.47
N TYR A 164 -8.34 -13.74 -12.52
CA TYR A 164 -7.50 -14.90 -12.18
C TYR A 164 -6.29 -15.07 -13.11
N ASP A 165 -6.38 -14.54 -14.35
CA ASP A 165 -5.36 -14.61 -15.40
C ASP A 165 -4.55 -13.30 -15.54
N GLU A 166 -4.64 -12.40 -14.57
CA GLU A 166 -3.93 -11.12 -14.54
C GLU A 166 -2.79 -11.09 -13.55
N MET A 167 -1.73 -10.36 -13.90
CA MET A 167 -0.65 -10.01 -13.00
C MET A 167 -0.36 -8.52 -13.00
N ILE A 168 -0.02 -7.96 -11.84
CA ILE A 168 0.48 -6.59 -11.75
C ILE A 168 1.87 -6.52 -12.40
N VAL A 169 2.06 -5.55 -13.30
CA VAL A 169 3.34 -5.32 -13.97
C VAL A 169 3.99 -4.00 -13.56
N ALA A 170 3.21 -2.97 -13.21
CA ALA A 170 3.70 -1.70 -12.73
C ALA A 170 2.66 -0.98 -11.86
N VAL A 171 3.13 0.02 -11.11
CA VAL A 171 2.29 0.99 -10.40
C VAL A 171 2.74 2.38 -10.79
N ARG A 172 1.81 3.23 -11.22
CA ARG A 172 2.05 4.62 -11.59
C ARG A 172 1.49 5.56 -10.54
N PHE A 173 2.26 6.57 -10.17
CA PHE A 173 1.85 7.64 -9.27
C PHE A 173 1.79 8.93 -10.09
N PRO A 174 0.58 9.44 -10.39
CA PRO A 174 0.38 10.47 -11.43
C PRO A 174 0.89 11.84 -11.03
N ARG A 175 1.02 12.11 -9.72
CA ARG A 175 1.45 13.42 -9.22
C ARG A 175 2.40 13.30 -8.04
N PRO A 176 3.35 14.23 -7.90
CA PRO A 176 4.15 14.35 -6.70
C PRO A 176 3.28 14.76 -5.50
N ALA A 177 3.71 14.32 -4.31
CA ALA A 177 3.08 14.60 -3.02
C ALA A 177 4.17 14.97 -1.99
N PRO A 178 4.74 16.17 -2.09
CA PRO A 178 5.90 16.58 -1.28
C PRO A 178 5.60 16.64 0.21
N HIS A 179 4.36 16.87 0.60
CA HIS A 179 3.92 16.93 1.99
C HIS A 179 3.29 15.62 2.48
N ALA A 180 3.37 14.55 1.69
CA ALA A 180 2.83 13.27 2.10
C ALA A 180 3.66 12.63 3.22
N VAL A 181 2.98 12.09 4.22
CA VAL A 181 3.56 11.37 5.35
C VAL A 181 2.77 10.10 5.62
N LEU A 182 3.43 9.13 6.26
CA LEU A 182 2.79 7.94 6.80
C LEU A 182 3.15 7.84 8.29
N THR A 183 2.15 7.51 9.10
CA THR A 183 2.29 7.18 10.52
C THR A 183 1.53 5.89 10.78
N GLU A 184 2.10 5.02 11.62
CA GLU A 184 1.42 3.78 11.97
C GLU A 184 1.77 3.36 13.38
N TYR A 185 0.96 2.47 13.91
CA TYR A 185 1.22 1.77 15.15
C TYR A 185 1.09 0.27 14.93
N ALA A 186 2.14 -0.45 15.29
CA ALA A 186 2.17 -1.91 15.38
C ALA A 186 2.56 -2.32 16.80
N GLN A 187 2.18 -3.54 17.23
CA GLN A 187 2.54 -4.03 18.57
C GLN A 187 4.06 -4.24 18.71
N ARG A 188 4.72 -4.60 17.62
CA ARG A 188 6.18 -4.75 17.54
C ARG A 188 6.65 -4.16 16.21
N HIS A 189 7.86 -3.62 16.19
CA HIS A 189 8.46 -3.18 14.94
C HIS A 189 8.52 -4.33 13.93
N GLY A 190 7.99 -4.10 12.73
CA GLY A 190 7.94 -5.08 11.65
C GLY A 190 6.75 -6.04 11.67
N ASP A 191 5.84 -5.95 12.65
CA ASP A 191 4.53 -6.57 12.57
C ASP A 191 3.62 -5.72 11.66
N PHE A 192 2.50 -6.29 11.22
CA PHE A 192 1.44 -5.52 10.55
C PHE A 192 0.90 -4.44 11.47
N ALA A 193 0.58 -3.29 10.90
CA ALA A 193 0.03 -2.19 11.67
C ALA A 193 -1.35 -2.56 12.27
N VAL A 194 -1.61 -2.10 13.49
CA VAL A 194 -2.96 -2.10 14.06
C VAL A 194 -3.80 -1.01 13.38
N VAL A 195 -3.21 0.17 13.24
CA VAL A 195 -3.75 1.29 12.47
C VAL A 195 -2.60 1.97 11.74
N ALA A 196 -2.82 2.32 10.48
CA ALA A 196 -1.93 3.15 9.70
C ALA A 196 -2.70 4.36 9.15
N VAL A 197 -2.06 5.52 9.16
CA VAL A 197 -2.61 6.77 8.63
C VAL A 197 -1.60 7.38 7.68
N ALA A 198 -2.03 7.69 6.48
CA ALA A 198 -1.24 8.47 5.53
C ALA A 198 -1.98 9.77 5.20
N ALA A 199 -1.28 10.88 5.23
CA ALA A 199 -1.83 12.20 4.91
C ALA A 199 -0.98 12.84 3.82
N ASP A 200 -1.62 13.54 2.89
CA ASP A 200 -1.01 14.38 1.87
C ASP A 200 -1.72 15.74 1.90
N LEU A 201 -0.98 16.81 2.16
CA LEU A 201 -1.49 18.16 2.23
C LEU A 201 -0.96 19.01 1.07
N ASP A 202 -1.82 19.78 0.47
CA ASP A 202 -1.44 20.85 -0.44
C ASP A 202 -1.29 22.12 0.38
N VAL A 203 -0.05 22.58 0.54
CA VAL A 203 0.29 23.73 1.38
C VAL A 203 0.84 24.85 0.50
N THR A 204 0.23 26.03 0.61
CA THR A 204 0.67 27.26 -0.08
C THR A 204 0.82 28.37 0.95
N ASP A 205 1.97 29.02 0.98
CA ASP A 205 2.29 30.13 1.92
C ASP A 205 2.06 29.77 3.40
N GLY A 206 2.25 28.49 3.76
CA GLY A 206 2.04 27.99 5.13
C GLY A 206 0.59 27.68 5.50
N GLU A 207 -0.33 27.78 4.53
CA GLU A 207 -1.73 27.46 4.68
C GLU A 207 -2.11 26.18 3.93
N VAL A 208 -2.90 25.32 4.55
CA VAL A 208 -3.47 24.13 3.92
C VAL A 208 -4.62 24.56 3.02
N VAL A 209 -4.44 24.38 1.73
CA VAL A 209 -5.44 24.70 0.69
C VAL A 209 -6.38 23.51 0.45
N SER A 210 -5.81 22.31 0.50
CA SER A 210 -6.55 21.06 0.39
C SER A 210 -5.73 19.92 1.03
N GLY A 211 -6.36 18.76 1.21
CA GLY A 211 -5.66 17.60 1.73
C GLY A 211 -6.43 16.31 1.58
N ARG A 212 -5.70 15.22 1.77
CA ARG A 212 -6.24 13.86 1.73
C ARG A 212 -5.67 13.05 2.87
N VAL A 213 -6.49 12.18 3.40
CA VAL A 213 -6.11 11.22 4.43
C VAL A 213 -6.58 9.84 4.01
N ALA A 214 -5.66 8.88 4.03
CA ALA A 214 -5.96 7.48 3.87
C ALA A 214 -5.75 6.74 5.20
N LEU A 215 -6.61 5.75 5.46
CA LEU A 215 -6.67 5.00 6.71
C LEU A 215 -6.60 3.49 6.42
N GLY A 216 -5.75 2.78 7.14
CA GLY A 216 -5.64 1.33 7.14
C GLY A 216 -5.89 0.76 8.54
N GLY A 217 -6.46 -0.45 8.61
CA GLY A 217 -6.76 -1.13 9.87
C GLY A 217 -8.08 -0.73 10.53
N VAL A 218 -8.84 0.19 9.92
CA VAL A 218 -10.15 0.65 10.39
C VAL A 218 -11.31 0.14 9.52
N SER A 219 -10.98 -0.52 8.44
CA SER A 219 -11.90 -1.10 7.46
C SER A 219 -11.24 -2.33 6.81
N PRO A 220 -12.00 -3.27 6.22
CA PRO A 220 -11.45 -4.40 5.45
C PRO A 220 -10.60 -3.99 4.23
N ILE A 221 -10.71 -2.74 3.78
CA ILE A 221 -9.92 -2.15 2.69
C ILE A 221 -9.28 -0.84 3.15
N PRO A 222 -8.18 -0.38 2.52
CA PRO A 222 -7.68 0.97 2.75
C PRO A 222 -8.71 1.98 2.25
N ILE A 223 -9.02 3.00 3.07
CA ILE A 223 -10.03 4.01 2.73
C ILE A 223 -9.45 5.41 2.68
N VAL A 224 -9.93 6.24 1.76
CA VAL A 224 -9.68 7.68 1.75
C VAL A 224 -10.86 8.38 2.42
N SER A 225 -10.59 9.13 3.49
CA SER A 225 -11.63 9.80 4.28
C SER A 225 -12.21 11.00 3.53
N ALA A 226 -13.50 10.90 3.19
CA ALA A 226 -14.24 12.03 2.62
C ALA A 226 -14.44 13.16 3.66
N THR A 227 -14.60 12.82 4.94
CA THR A 227 -14.73 13.78 6.05
C THR A 227 -13.46 14.58 6.23
N ALA A 228 -12.29 13.92 6.29
CA ALA A 228 -11.01 14.62 6.38
C ALA A 228 -10.77 15.51 5.16
N ARG A 229 -11.09 15.03 3.96
CA ARG A 229 -10.95 15.81 2.72
C ARG A 229 -11.78 17.08 2.76
N ALA A 230 -13.08 16.98 3.14
CA ALA A 230 -13.95 18.13 3.23
C ALA A 230 -13.51 19.12 4.32
N PHE A 231 -12.95 18.62 5.43
CA PHE A 231 -12.43 19.45 6.50
C PHE A 231 -11.16 20.22 6.08
N LEU A 232 -10.28 19.58 5.31
CA LEU A 232 -9.00 20.14 4.87
C LEU A 232 -9.13 21.10 3.69
N ASP A 233 -10.30 21.17 3.05
CA ASP A 233 -10.56 22.09 1.95
C ASP A 233 -10.59 23.54 2.48
N SER A 234 -9.56 24.33 2.12
CA SER A 234 -9.33 25.70 2.61
C SER A 234 -9.21 25.82 4.15
N ALA A 235 -8.51 24.86 4.77
CA ALA A 235 -8.39 24.79 6.24
C ALA A 235 -7.57 25.91 6.86
N GLY A 236 -6.69 26.56 6.11
CA GLY A 236 -5.75 27.58 6.62
C GLY A 236 -4.54 26.96 7.36
N PRO A 237 -3.87 27.70 8.26
CA PRO A 237 -2.69 27.20 8.95
C PRO A 237 -3.01 25.98 9.81
N MET A 238 -2.26 24.88 9.64
CA MET A 238 -2.45 23.67 10.43
C MET A 238 -1.95 23.88 11.86
N THR A 239 -2.86 24.11 12.76
CA THR A 239 -2.59 24.18 14.21
C THR A 239 -2.93 22.86 14.89
N VAL A 240 -2.47 22.66 16.12
CA VAL A 240 -2.83 21.49 16.92
C VAL A 240 -4.36 21.40 17.08
N ASP A 241 -5.02 22.51 17.40
CA ASP A 241 -6.50 22.55 17.54
C ASP A 241 -7.22 22.17 16.23
N LEU A 242 -6.71 22.62 15.09
CA LEU A 242 -7.28 22.27 13.80
C LEU A 242 -7.12 20.77 13.49
N ALA A 243 -5.92 20.22 13.74
CA ALA A 243 -5.64 18.80 13.57
C ALA A 243 -6.51 17.93 14.49
N GLU A 244 -6.69 18.31 15.76
CA GLU A 244 -7.55 17.64 16.74
C GLU A 244 -9.03 17.62 16.29
N ARG A 245 -9.54 18.74 15.78
CA ARG A 245 -10.92 18.82 15.27
C ARG A 245 -11.09 17.95 14.03
N CYS A 246 -10.16 18.03 13.07
CA CYS A 246 -10.19 17.19 11.87
C CYS A 246 -10.18 15.70 12.23
N ALA A 247 -9.33 15.30 13.18
CA ALA A 247 -9.25 13.93 13.66
C ALA A 247 -10.54 13.49 14.35
N THR A 248 -11.12 14.36 15.21
CA THR A 248 -12.39 14.08 15.89
C THR A 248 -13.54 13.85 14.92
N ASP A 249 -13.69 14.74 13.94
CA ASP A 249 -14.76 14.64 12.93
C ASP A 249 -14.56 13.39 12.07
N THR A 250 -13.32 13.13 11.65
CA THR A 250 -12.97 11.96 10.84
C THR A 250 -13.27 10.66 11.58
N VAL A 251 -12.81 10.50 12.82
CA VAL A 251 -13.04 9.28 13.63
C VAL A 251 -14.52 9.09 13.96
N SER A 252 -15.25 10.18 14.18
CA SER A 252 -16.69 10.12 14.45
C SER A 252 -17.51 9.62 13.25
N ALA A 253 -17.01 9.85 12.03
CA ALA A 253 -17.64 9.40 10.80
C ALA A 253 -17.27 7.95 10.41
N LEU A 254 -16.31 7.32 11.11
CA LEU A 254 -15.90 5.94 10.83
C LEU A 254 -16.83 4.94 11.53
N GLU A 255 -17.25 3.95 10.77
CA GLU A 255 -17.88 2.74 11.30
C GLU A 255 -16.74 1.73 11.60
N PHE A 256 -16.48 1.51 12.87
CA PHE A 256 -15.54 0.47 13.29
C PHE A 256 -16.32 -0.82 13.45
N ASP A 257 -16.00 -1.83 12.63
CA ASP A 257 -16.49 -3.18 12.87
C ASP A 257 -16.03 -3.63 14.27
N GLU A 258 -16.83 -4.47 14.94
CA GLU A 258 -16.44 -5.19 16.16
C GLU A 258 -15.35 -6.23 15.84
N VAL A 259 -14.22 -5.76 15.29
CA VAL A 259 -13.08 -6.60 14.99
C VAL A 259 -12.41 -6.93 16.31
N ASP A 260 -11.84 -8.12 16.42
CA ASP A 260 -10.94 -8.58 17.49
C ASP A 260 -9.66 -7.71 17.59
N ALA A 261 -9.85 -6.40 17.78
CA ALA A 261 -8.73 -5.51 17.99
C ALA A 261 -8.29 -5.56 19.45
N PRO A 262 -7.00 -5.66 19.71
CA PRO A 262 -6.48 -5.53 21.05
C PRO A 262 -6.96 -4.21 21.68
N GLY A 263 -7.75 -4.28 22.74
CA GLY A 263 -8.29 -3.10 23.42
C GLY A 263 -9.70 -2.65 22.99
N GLY A 264 -10.30 -3.27 21.97
CA GLY A 264 -11.65 -2.95 21.48
C GLY A 264 -11.76 -1.69 20.65
N THR A 265 -12.98 -1.34 20.23
CA THR A 265 -13.26 -0.22 19.33
C THR A 265 -12.86 1.14 19.89
N ASP A 266 -12.99 1.36 21.19
CA ASP A 266 -12.57 2.62 21.82
C ASP A 266 -11.07 2.83 21.75
N TYR A 267 -10.29 1.77 21.91
CA TYR A 267 -8.84 1.83 21.70
C TYR A 267 -8.49 2.18 20.26
N LEU A 268 -9.13 1.53 19.29
CA LEU A 268 -8.92 1.82 17.86
C LEU A 268 -9.27 3.27 17.52
N ARG A 269 -10.39 3.78 18.03
CA ARG A 269 -10.80 5.18 17.87
C ARG A 269 -9.73 6.13 18.41
N GLY A 270 -9.27 5.91 19.64
CA GLY A 270 -8.23 6.73 20.27
C GLY A 270 -6.91 6.68 19.52
N LEU A 271 -6.50 5.48 19.06
CA LEU A 271 -5.27 5.28 18.29
C LEU A 271 -5.36 5.96 16.92
N THR A 272 -6.48 5.78 16.20
CA THR A 272 -6.72 6.42 14.90
C THR A 272 -6.69 7.94 15.03
N HIS A 273 -7.34 8.49 16.06
CA HIS A 273 -7.33 9.91 16.35
C HIS A 273 -5.90 10.44 16.58
N HIS A 274 -5.13 9.78 17.43
CA HIS A 274 -3.75 10.17 17.71
C HIS A 274 -2.85 10.16 16.47
N LEU A 275 -2.94 9.10 15.67
CA LEU A 275 -2.16 8.98 14.44
C LEU A 275 -2.58 10.01 13.38
N LEU A 276 -3.87 10.34 13.29
CA LEU A 276 -4.38 11.41 12.43
C LEU A 276 -3.81 12.77 12.79
N VAL A 277 -3.88 13.16 14.07
CA VAL A 277 -3.30 14.42 14.57
C VAL A 277 -1.81 14.48 14.23
N THR A 278 -1.10 13.40 14.51
CA THR A 278 0.34 13.28 14.21
C THR A 278 0.63 13.42 12.74
N ALA A 279 -0.11 12.72 11.87
CA ALA A 279 0.08 12.77 10.42
C ALA A 279 -0.17 14.17 9.86
N LEU A 280 -1.26 14.82 10.26
CA LEU A 280 -1.62 16.17 9.80
C LEU A 280 -0.57 17.22 10.19
N LEU A 281 -0.11 17.21 11.44
CA LEU A 281 0.93 18.14 11.91
C LEU A 281 2.26 17.91 11.18
N ARG A 282 2.66 16.66 10.97
CA ARG A 282 3.90 16.31 10.24
C ARG A 282 3.82 16.69 8.77
N ALA A 283 2.70 16.43 8.12
CA ALA A 283 2.48 16.81 6.73
C ALA A 283 2.54 18.33 6.54
N ALA A 284 1.94 19.10 7.45
CA ALA A 284 1.99 20.56 7.42
C ALA A 284 3.38 21.14 7.69
N ALA A 285 4.17 20.49 8.55
CA ALA A 285 5.54 20.90 8.85
C ALA A 285 6.54 20.50 7.76
N HIS A 286 6.12 19.78 6.70
CA HIS A 286 7.00 19.21 5.67
C HIS A 286 8.06 18.24 6.25
N GLU A 287 7.73 17.59 7.35
CA GLU A 287 8.60 16.60 7.97
C GLU A 287 8.38 15.22 7.33
N SER A 288 9.27 14.82 6.42
CA SER A 288 9.44 13.41 6.09
C SER A 288 9.89 12.65 7.35
N VAL A 289 9.55 11.37 7.46
CA VAL A 289 9.90 10.54 8.63
C VAL A 289 11.40 10.56 8.83
N ALA A 290 11.89 11.34 9.81
CA ALA A 290 13.22 11.14 10.35
C ALA A 290 13.18 9.89 11.23
N ALA A 291 14.06 8.95 10.92
CA ALA A 291 14.25 7.69 11.62
C ALA A 291 14.60 7.86 13.10
#